data_895b8e328e3e787162850306f5bf27d7
#
_entry.id   895b8e328e3e787162850306f5bf27d7
#
_cell.length_a   1.000
_cell.length_b   1.000
_cell.length_c   1.000
_cell.angle_alpha   90.00
_cell.angle_beta   90.00
_cell.angle_gamma   90.00
#
_symmetry.space_group_name_H-M   'P 1'
#
loop_
_entity.id
_entity.type
_entity.pdbx_description
1 polymer ?
#
loop_
_entity_poly.entity_id
_entity_poly.type
_entity_poly.pdbx_seq_one_letter_code
_entity_poly.pdbx_strand_id
1 'polypeptide(L)'
;MLQTQNLQFSYKGSKPLTFPDMHCGKGEQWLLLGQSGSGKTTLLHLLGGLLTPQYGSLKIGDTDITQLKTAALDKFRGQHIGIIFQTPHFVKALTVEENLILAQQLAGVKIDKALVFNILNQLNISHKLKSKPNELSVGEQQRVAIARALINNPSVILADEPTSALDDKNTDEVIQLLENQAAEVGATLLIVTHDGRLKNYFKNQIEIL
;
A
#
# COMPACT_ATOMS: atom_id res chain seq x y z
N MET A 1 -6.17 -10.07 7.59
CA MET A 1 -5.58 -9.94 8.93
C MET A 1 -4.07 -9.75 8.76
N LEU A 2 -3.51 -8.72 9.38
CA LEU A 2 -2.08 -8.41 9.40
C LEU A 2 -1.60 -8.49 10.85
N GLN A 3 -0.52 -9.22 11.12
CA GLN A 3 0.00 -9.39 12.47
C GLN A 3 1.53 -9.31 12.47
N THR A 4 2.10 -8.55 13.42
CA THR A 4 3.54 -8.48 13.66
C THR A 4 3.87 -8.90 15.07
N GLN A 5 5.04 -9.49 15.27
CA GLN A 5 5.53 -9.86 16.59
C GLN A 5 7.05 -9.64 16.66
N ASN A 6 7.49 -8.83 17.63
CA ASN A 6 8.90 -8.53 17.92
C ASN A 6 9.73 -8.12 16.70
N LEU A 7 9.15 -7.34 15.76
CA LEU A 7 9.85 -6.92 14.55
C LEU A 7 11.03 -6.00 14.88
N GLN A 8 12.21 -6.35 14.38
CA GLN A 8 13.41 -5.52 14.45
C GLN A 8 14.12 -5.47 13.11
N PHE A 9 14.65 -4.31 12.80
CA PHE A 9 15.40 -4.08 11.57
C PHE A 9 16.49 -3.02 11.81
N SER A 10 17.67 -3.17 11.19
CA SER A 10 18.68 -2.12 11.15
C SER A 10 19.27 -1.99 9.75
N TYR A 11 19.46 -0.76 9.33
CA TYR A 11 20.31 -0.49 8.18
C TYR A 11 21.78 -0.66 8.58
N LYS A 12 22.63 -1.00 7.60
CA LYS A 12 24.06 -1.17 7.84
C LYS A 12 24.66 0.09 8.49
N GLY A 13 25.22 -0.07 9.68
CA GLY A 13 25.83 1.02 10.44
C GLY A 13 24.85 1.89 11.25
N SER A 14 23.57 1.55 11.31
CA SER A 14 22.55 2.29 12.07
C SER A 14 22.14 1.53 13.33
N LYS A 15 21.54 2.24 14.28
CA LYS A 15 20.92 1.63 15.45
C LYS A 15 19.73 0.76 15.02
N PRO A 16 19.47 -0.37 15.70
CA PRO A 16 18.27 -1.18 15.44
C PRO A 16 16.98 -0.38 15.68
N LEU A 17 16.04 -0.52 14.77
CA LEU A 17 14.66 -0.07 14.92
C LEU A 17 13.85 -1.24 15.47
N THR A 18 13.09 -0.99 16.51
CA THR A 18 12.13 -1.97 17.09
C THR A 18 10.74 -1.42 16.87
N PHE A 19 9.86 -2.25 16.36
CA PHE A 19 8.50 -1.86 16.03
C PHE A 19 7.49 -2.49 16.99
N PRO A 20 6.35 -1.81 17.26
CA PRO A 20 5.30 -2.36 18.11
C PRO A 20 4.69 -3.63 17.48
N ASP A 21 4.25 -4.54 18.33
CA ASP A 21 3.41 -5.63 17.90
C ASP A 21 2.05 -5.10 17.45
N MET A 22 1.59 -5.59 16.31
CA MET A 22 0.36 -5.13 15.66
C MET A 22 -0.56 -6.31 15.40
N HIS A 23 -1.85 -6.07 15.54
CA HIS A 23 -2.89 -7.02 15.16
C HIS A 23 -4.04 -6.28 14.48
N CYS A 24 -4.00 -6.26 13.15
CA CYS A 24 -5.02 -5.61 12.34
C CYS A 24 -5.96 -6.69 11.78
N GLY A 25 -7.22 -6.65 12.14
CA GLY A 25 -8.25 -7.59 11.68
C GLY A 25 -8.51 -7.47 10.18
N LYS A 26 -9.18 -8.48 9.62
CA LYS A 26 -9.59 -8.46 8.21
C LYS A 26 -10.61 -7.34 7.98
N GLY A 27 -10.37 -6.51 6.96
CA GLY A 27 -11.25 -5.40 6.61
C GLY A 27 -11.20 -4.21 7.57
N GLU A 28 -10.33 -4.24 8.58
CA GLU A 28 -10.12 -3.10 9.46
C GLU A 28 -9.28 -2.03 8.78
N GLN A 29 -9.48 -0.80 9.23
CA GLN A 29 -8.74 0.38 8.78
C GLN A 29 -7.92 0.93 9.94
N TRP A 30 -6.63 1.13 9.69
CA TRP A 30 -5.66 1.51 10.69
C TRP A 30 -4.84 2.72 10.26
N LEU A 31 -4.53 3.59 11.20
CA LEU A 31 -3.63 4.71 11.03
C LEU A 31 -2.36 4.48 11.84
N LEU A 32 -1.21 4.54 11.19
CA LEU A 32 0.10 4.47 11.82
C LEU A 32 0.72 5.86 11.80
N LEU A 33 0.88 6.42 12.99
CA LEU A 33 1.39 7.76 13.22
C LEU A 33 2.81 7.73 13.76
N GLY A 34 3.58 8.77 13.51
CA GLY A 34 4.90 8.98 14.09
C GLY A 34 5.59 10.19 13.50
N GLN A 35 6.59 10.69 14.21
CA GLN A 35 7.38 11.82 13.73
C GLN A 35 8.21 11.45 12.48
N SER A 36 8.70 12.46 11.75
CA SER A 36 9.65 12.22 10.67
C SER A 36 10.90 11.54 11.23
N GLY A 37 11.36 10.48 10.55
CA GLY A 37 12.51 9.70 10.99
C GLY A 37 12.24 8.60 12.03
N SER A 38 11.00 8.43 12.53
CA SER A 38 10.67 7.36 13.49
C SER A 38 10.67 5.93 12.92
N GLY A 39 10.94 5.76 11.62
CA GLY A 39 10.99 4.44 10.98
C GLY A 39 9.68 3.98 10.32
N LYS A 40 8.66 4.86 10.16
CA LYS A 40 7.37 4.53 9.53
C LYS A 40 7.51 3.89 8.16
N THR A 41 8.24 4.52 7.26
CA THR A 41 8.48 3.98 5.90
C THR A 41 9.24 2.65 5.96
N THR A 42 10.18 2.50 6.92
CA THR A 42 10.87 1.22 7.14
C THR A 42 9.89 0.13 7.56
N LEU A 43 9.00 0.43 8.51
CA LEU A 43 7.96 -0.53 8.91
C LEU A 43 7.04 -0.86 7.73
N LEU A 44 6.58 0.13 6.97
CA LEU A 44 5.75 -0.11 5.78
C LEU A 44 6.48 -1.01 4.77
N HIS A 45 7.77 -0.81 4.54
CA HIS A 45 8.56 -1.67 3.66
C HIS A 45 8.73 -3.09 4.20
N LEU A 46 8.83 -3.27 5.52
CA LEU A 46 8.81 -4.60 6.15
C LEU A 46 7.44 -5.27 5.94
N LEU A 47 6.35 -4.55 6.25
CA LEU A 47 4.97 -5.02 6.06
C LEU A 47 4.67 -5.37 4.60
N GLY A 48 5.25 -4.62 3.68
CA GLY A 48 5.17 -4.85 2.23
C GLY A 48 6.07 -5.97 1.72
N GLY A 49 6.90 -6.59 2.57
CA GLY A 49 7.88 -7.60 2.14
C GLY A 49 8.95 -7.05 1.20
N LEU A 50 9.22 -5.74 1.23
CA LEU A 50 10.30 -5.07 0.49
C LEU A 50 11.62 -5.12 1.25
N LEU A 51 11.54 -5.22 2.58
CA LEU A 51 12.67 -5.45 3.49
C LEU A 51 12.40 -6.73 4.27
N THR A 52 13.49 -7.42 4.64
CA THR A 52 13.42 -8.61 5.49
C THR A 52 13.81 -8.22 6.91
N PRO A 53 12.99 -8.48 7.92
CA PRO A 53 13.34 -8.18 9.31
C PRO A 53 14.50 -9.06 9.76
N GLN A 54 15.32 -8.56 10.69
CA GLN A 54 16.40 -9.33 11.31
C GLN A 54 15.85 -10.26 12.41
N TYR A 55 14.79 -9.82 13.10
CA TYR A 55 14.10 -10.56 14.14
C TYR A 55 12.61 -10.34 14.04
N GLY A 56 11.87 -11.27 14.63
CA GLY A 56 10.42 -11.22 14.70
C GLY A 56 9.73 -11.93 13.53
N SER A 57 8.41 -11.86 13.53
CA SER A 57 7.57 -12.48 12.50
C SER A 57 6.53 -11.50 11.96
N LEU A 58 6.11 -11.73 10.72
CA LEU A 58 5.06 -10.95 10.05
C LEU A 58 4.12 -11.89 9.32
N LYS A 59 2.86 -11.93 9.76
CA LYS A 59 1.82 -12.76 9.14
C LYS A 59 0.80 -11.91 8.39
N ILE A 60 0.44 -12.37 7.20
CA ILE A 60 -0.69 -11.87 6.42
C ILE A 60 -1.60 -13.07 6.13
N GLY A 61 -2.83 -13.02 6.63
CA GLY A 61 -3.67 -14.21 6.72
C GLY A 61 -3.00 -15.28 7.60
N ASP A 62 -2.87 -16.48 7.06
CA ASP A 62 -2.22 -17.61 7.73
C ASP A 62 -0.74 -17.76 7.34
N THR A 63 -0.22 -16.88 6.47
CA THR A 63 1.14 -16.98 5.93
C THR A 63 2.10 -16.08 6.69
N ASP A 64 3.15 -16.65 7.27
CA ASP A 64 4.31 -15.89 7.77
C ASP A 64 5.23 -15.56 6.61
N ILE A 65 5.19 -14.29 6.16
CA ILE A 65 5.96 -13.85 4.99
C ILE A 65 7.46 -13.75 5.25
N THR A 66 7.89 -13.73 6.52
CA THR A 66 9.32 -13.72 6.89
C THR A 66 9.99 -15.07 6.59
N GLN A 67 9.21 -16.13 6.46
CA GLN A 67 9.70 -17.49 6.16
C GLN A 67 9.69 -17.80 4.64
N LEU A 68 9.14 -16.91 3.82
CA LEU A 68 9.08 -17.13 2.38
C LEU A 68 10.43 -16.87 1.71
N LYS A 69 10.81 -17.76 0.78
CA LYS A 69 11.94 -17.52 -0.11
C LYS A 69 11.60 -16.41 -1.12
N THR A 70 12.61 -15.73 -1.64
CA THR A 70 12.47 -14.52 -2.48
C THR A 70 11.39 -14.66 -3.57
N ALA A 71 11.43 -15.71 -4.39
CA ALA A 71 10.44 -15.90 -5.47
C ALA A 71 9.02 -16.14 -4.95
N ALA A 72 8.87 -16.86 -3.82
CA ALA A 72 7.57 -17.07 -3.18
C ALA A 72 7.05 -15.77 -2.54
N LEU A 73 7.94 -14.99 -1.92
CA LEU A 73 7.61 -13.69 -1.34
C LEU A 73 7.17 -12.69 -2.42
N ASP A 74 7.88 -12.63 -3.55
CA ASP A 74 7.53 -11.75 -4.67
C ASP A 74 6.14 -12.08 -5.22
N LYS A 75 5.85 -13.36 -5.41
CA LYS A 75 4.53 -13.81 -5.85
C LYS A 75 3.45 -13.50 -4.81
N PHE A 76 3.72 -13.79 -3.54
CA PHE A 76 2.79 -13.49 -2.44
C PHE A 76 2.49 -11.99 -2.36
N ARG A 77 3.53 -11.14 -2.42
CA ARG A 77 3.38 -9.68 -2.44
C ARG A 77 2.49 -9.23 -3.59
N GLY A 78 2.76 -9.69 -4.82
CA GLY A 78 1.99 -9.34 -5.99
C GLY A 78 0.51 -9.72 -5.90
N GLN A 79 0.16 -10.77 -5.16
CA GLN A 79 -1.20 -11.28 -5.04
C GLN A 79 -1.96 -10.75 -3.83
N HIS A 80 -1.26 -10.45 -2.72
CA HIS A 80 -1.91 -10.19 -1.43
C HIS A 80 -1.66 -8.80 -0.85
N ILE A 81 -0.69 -8.04 -1.38
CA ILE A 81 -0.31 -6.74 -0.82
C ILE A 81 -0.40 -5.66 -1.89
N GLY A 82 -1.28 -4.69 -1.69
CA GLY A 82 -1.31 -3.46 -2.46
C GLY A 82 -0.47 -2.38 -1.76
N ILE A 83 0.47 -1.75 -2.48
CA ILE A 83 1.30 -0.68 -1.91
C ILE A 83 1.08 0.60 -2.69
N ILE A 84 0.75 1.66 -1.97
CA ILE A 84 0.63 3.03 -2.47
C ILE A 84 1.76 3.83 -1.85
N PHE A 85 2.73 4.21 -2.65
CA PHE A 85 3.88 5.00 -2.21
C PHE A 85 3.57 6.49 -2.25
N GLN A 86 4.22 7.27 -1.40
CA GLN A 86 4.15 8.73 -1.39
C GLN A 86 4.42 9.32 -2.78
N THR A 87 5.45 8.82 -3.47
CA THR A 87 5.71 9.13 -4.88
C THR A 87 5.36 7.90 -5.72
N PRO A 88 4.40 7.98 -6.65
CA PRO A 88 4.05 6.85 -7.50
C PRO A 88 5.23 6.41 -8.38
N HIS A 89 5.61 5.14 -8.29
CA HIS A 89 6.67 4.56 -9.11
C HIS A 89 6.05 3.83 -10.30
N PHE A 90 5.82 4.56 -11.41
CA PHE A 90 5.35 3.97 -12.66
C PHE A 90 6.50 3.62 -13.60
N VAL A 91 6.28 2.62 -14.45
CA VAL A 91 7.14 2.39 -15.62
C VAL A 91 6.75 3.45 -16.67
N LYS A 92 7.56 4.50 -16.78
CA LYS A 92 7.25 5.71 -17.58
C LYS A 92 7.07 5.43 -19.07
N ALA A 93 7.67 4.34 -19.59
CA ALA A 93 7.54 3.94 -20.99
C ALA A 93 6.18 3.31 -21.30
N LEU A 94 5.49 2.77 -20.30
CA LEU A 94 4.21 2.09 -20.41
C LEU A 94 3.05 3.05 -20.18
N THR A 95 1.91 2.78 -20.83
CA THR A 95 0.63 3.45 -20.58
C THR A 95 0.07 3.10 -19.20
N VAL A 96 -1.01 3.76 -18.79
CA VAL A 96 -1.77 3.44 -17.57
C VAL A 96 -2.23 1.98 -17.63
N GLU A 97 -2.88 1.56 -18.71
CA GLU A 97 -3.33 0.17 -18.91
C GLU A 97 -2.17 -0.83 -18.73
N GLU A 98 -1.06 -0.57 -19.40
CA GLU A 98 0.10 -1.46 -19.38
C GLU A 98 0.77 -1.53 -18.01
N ASN A 99 0.79 -0.43 -17.23
CA ASN A 99 1.26 -0.45 -15.84
C ASN A 99 0.40 -1.35 -14.94
N LEU A 100 -0.93 -1.36 -15.13
CA LEU A 100 -1.82 -2.25 -14.38
C LEU A 100 -1.70 -3.71 -14.85
N ILE A 101 -1.62 -3.95 -16.15
CA ILE A 101 -1.37 -5.28 -16.72
C ILE A 101 -0.04 -5.85 -16.21
N LEU A 102 1.00 -5.04 -16.14
CA LEU A 102 2.30 -5.44 -15.60
C LEU A 102 2.18 -5.91 -14.14
N ALA A 103 1.37 -5.24 -13.33
CA ALA A 103 1.11 -5.68 -11.95
C ALA A 103 0.45 -7.06 -11.90
N GLN A 104 -0.51 -7.35 -12.79
CA GLN A 104 -1.11 -8.69 -12.92
C GLN A 104 -0.08 -9.73 -13.37
N GLN A 105 0.75 -9.41 -14.36
CA GLN A 105 1.80 -10.31 -14.86
C GLN A 105 2.82 -10.67 -13.77
N LEU A 106 3.31 -9.66 -13.03
CA LEU A 106 4.28 -9.87 -11.96
C LEU A 106 3.71 -10.69 -10.79
N ALA A 107 2.41 -10.56 -10.54
CA ALA A 107 1.70 -11.39 -9.56
C ALA A 107 1.46 -12.84 -10.03
N GLY A 108 1.72 -13.13 -11.31
CA GLY A 108 1.44 -14.43 -11.91
C GLY A 108 -0.06 -14.76 -11.97
N VAL A 109 -0.92 -13.75 -12.05
CA VAL A 109 -2.37 -13.92 -12.24
C VAL A 109 -2.73 -13.74 -13.71
N LYS A 110 -3.93 -14.23 -14.07
CA LYS A 110 -4.43 -14.06 -15.44
C LYS A 110 -4.67 -12.58 -15.73
N ILE A 111 -4.19 -12.11 -16.88
CA ILE A 111 -4.46 -10.74 -17.34
C ILE A 111 -5.96 -10.57 -17.61
N ASP A 112 -6.55 -9.59 -16.97
CA ASP A 112 -7.95 -9.20 -17.13
C ASP A 112 -8.06 -7.71 -17.47
N LYS A 113 -8.18 -7.41 -18.77
CA LYS A 113 -8.33 -6.04 -19.27
C LYS A 113 -9.68 -5.43 -18.90
N ALA A 114 -10.72 -6.24 -18.73
CA ALA A 114 -12.02 -5.74 -18.31
C ALA A 114 -11.95 -5.26 -16.86
N LEU A 115 -11.28 -6.00 -15.98
CA LEU A 115 -11.01 -5.57 -14.60
C LEU A 115 -10.17 -4.29 -14.57
N VAL A 116 -9.13 -4.16 -15.42
CA VAL A 116 -8.34 -2.93 -15.53
C VAL A 116 -9.23 -1.74 -15.87
N PHE A 117 -10.09 -1.88 -16.89
CA PHE A 117 -11.02 -0.81 -17.28
C PHE A 117 -12.00 -0.47 -16.16
N ASN A 118 -12.59 -1.49 -15.51
CA ASN A 118 -13.58 -1.31 -14.45
C ASN A 118 -13.00 -0.56 -13.24
N ILE A 119 -11.82 -0.94 -12.76
CA ILE A 119 -11.15 -0.24 -11.65
C ILE A 119 -10.85 1.21 -12.03
N LEU A 120 -10.30 1.46 -13.23
CA LEU A 120 -10.06 2.83 -13.68
C LEU A 120 -11.33 3.65 -13.82
N ASN A 121 -12.44 3.01 -14.19
CA ASN A 121 -13.75 3.66 -14.29
C ASN A 121 -14.31 4.01 -12.90
N GLN A 122 -14.22 3.11 -11.92
CA GLN A 122 -14.60 3.37 -10.52
C GLN A 122 -13.82 4.54 -9.92
N LEU A 123 -12.55 4.66 -10.31
CA LEU A 123 -11.67 5.77 -9.88
C LEU A 123 -11.80 7.03 -10.74
N ASN A 124 -12.78 7.08 -11.69
CA ASN A 124 -13.02 8.20 -12.60
C ASN A 124 -11.78 8.59 -13.43
N ILE A 125 -10.96 7.62 -13.86
CA ILE A 125 -9.72 7.82 -14.62
C ILE A 125 -9.63 6.97 -15.88
N SER A 126 -10.72 6.28 -16.28
CA SER A 126 -10.73 5.40 -17.47
C SER A 126 -10.41 6.13 -18.77
N HIS A 127 -10.69 7.44 -18.86
CA HIS A 127 -10.34 8.29 -20.00
C HIS A 127 -8.83 8.44 -20.23
N LYS A 128 -7.99 8.09 -19.23
CA LYS A 128 -6.53 8.10 -19.30
C LYS A 128 -5.90 6.73 -19.53
N LEU A 129 -6.70 5.72 -19.86
CA LEU A 129 -6.25 4.32 -20.05
C LEU A 129 -5.02 4.21 -20.96
N LYS A 130 -4.97 4.99 -22.05
CA LYS A 130 -3.89 4.98 -23.06
C LYS A 130 -2.83 6.06 -22.83
N SER A 131 -3.01 6.93 -21.84
CA SER A 131 -2.02 7.97 -21.51
C SER A 131 -0.80 7.37 -20.84
N LYS A 132 0.33 8.04 -20.94
CA LYS A 132 1.55 7.73 -20.19
C LYS A 132 1.55 8.45 -18.84
N PRO A 133 2.28 7.96 -17.83
CA PRO A 133 2.31 8.56 -16.50
C PRO A 133 2.72 10.04 -16.45
N ASN A 134 3.59 10.46 -17.36
CA ASN A 134 4.03 11.87 -17.47
C ASN A 134 2.98 12.81 -18.07
N GLU A 135 1.89 12.28 -18.60
CA GLU A 135 0.76 13.04 -19.15
C GLU A 135 -0.37 13.24 -18.12
N LEU A 136 -0.17 12.72 -16.91
CA LEU A 136 -1.15 12.74 -15.84
C LEU A 136 -0.85 13.87 -14.85
N SER A 137 -1.90 14.54 -14.37
CA SER A 137 -1.81 15.40 -13.19
C SER A 137 -1.46 14.60 -11.93
N VAL A 138 -1.05 15.27 -10.85
CA VAL A 138 -0.70 14.61 -9.57
C VAL A 138 -1.88 13.80 -9.03
N GLY A 139 -3.11 14.34 -9.05
CA GLY A 139 -4.30 13.62 -8.61
C GLY A 139 -4.65 12.42 -9.50
N GLU A 140 -4.44 12.53 -10.81
CA GLU A 140 -4.61 11.40 -11.74
C GLU A 140 -3.57 10.31 -11.49
N GLN A 141 -2.31 10.67 -11.24
CA GLN A 141 -1.26 9.72 -10.86
C GLN A 141 -1.61 8.99 -9.55
N GLN A 142 -2.14 9.71 -8.56
CA GLN A 142 -2.60 9.12 -7.30
C GLN A 142 -3.71 8.07 -7.54
N ARG A 143 -4.72 8.40 -8.33
CA ARG A 143 -5.80 7.46 -8.69
C ARG A 143 -5.27 6.22 -9.42
N VAL A 144 -4.33 6.39 -10.34
CA VAL A 144 -3.68 5.26 -11.03
C VAL A 144 -2.83 4.43 -10.06
N ALA A 145 -2.15 5.04 -9.08
CA ALA A 145 -1.41 4.31 -8.05
C ALA A 145 -2.34 3.46 -7.17
N ILE A 146 -3.51 4.00 -6.81
CA ILE A 146 -4.57 3.27 -6.11
C ILE A 146 -5.07 2.10 -6.97
N ALA A 147 -5.40 2.35 -8.26
CA ALA A 147 -5.82 1.30 -9.19
C ALA A 147 -4.81 0.14 -9.25
N ARG A 148 -3.51 0.48 -9.37
CA ARG A 148 -2.43 -0.52 -9.42
C ARG A 148 -2.32 -1.32 -8.12
N ALA A 149 -2.54 -0.70 -6.98
CA ALA A 149 -2.52 -1.40 -5.69
C ALA A 149 -3.68 -2.38 -5.53
N LEU A 150 -4.84 -2.08 -6.15
CA LEU A 150 -6.08 -2.85 -6.03
C LEU A 150 -6.24 -3.95 -7.08
N ILE A 151 -5.52 -3.88 -8.22
CA ILE A 151 -5.81 -4.68 -9.42
C ILE A 151 -5.79 -6.19 -9.18
N ASN A 152 -5.06 -6.67 -8.17
CA ASN A 152 -4.96 -8.08 -7.82
C ASN A 152 -5.82 -8.47 -6.61
N ASN A 153 -6.80 -7.67 -6.21
CA ASN A 153 -7.67 -7.88 -5.04
C ASN A 153 -6.86 -8.22 -3.76
N PRO A 154 -5.98 -7.32 -3.30
CA PRO A 154 -5.08 -7.60 -2.20
C PRO A 154 -5.84 -7.83 -0.89
N SER A 155 -5.25 -8.61 0.03
CA SER A 155 -5.75 -8.79 1.40
C SER A 155 -5.37 -7.63 2.32
N VAL A 156 -4.29 -6.92 1.97
CA VAL A 156 -3.76 -5.78 2.73
C VAL A 156 -3.39 -4.65 1.76
N ILE A 157 -3.80 -3.44 2.09
CA ILE A 157 -3.41 -2.21 1.41
C ILE A 157 -2.56 -1.38 2.37
N LEU A 158 -1.35 -1.05 1.94
CA LEU A 158 -0.40 -0.20 2.65
C LEU A 158 -0.25 1.12 1.89
N ALA A 159 -0.49 2.25 2.56
CA ALA A 159 -0.36 3.57 1.94
C ALA A 159 0.65 4.43 2.73
N ASP A 160 1.71 4.85 2.06
CA ASP A 160 2.75 5.73 2.63
C ASP A 160 2.44 7.18 2.29
N GLU A 161 2.10 7.97 3.30
CA GLU A 161 1.85 9.41 3.20
C GLU A 161 0.93 9.80 2.02
N PRO A 162 -0.25 9.15 1.86
CA PRO A 162 -1.06 9.31 0.64
C PRO A 162 -1.65 10.70 0.45
N THR A 163 -1.57 11.56 1.46
CA THR A 163 -2.15 12.92 1.47
C THR A 163 -1.13 14.03 1.68
N SER A 164 0.16 13.72 1.77
CA SER A 164 1.22 14.66 2.17
C SER A 164 1.37 15.89 1.27
N ALA A 165 0.93 15.82 0.01
CA ALA A 165 1.01 16.92 -0.96
C ALA A 165 -0.36 17.55 -1.26
N LEU A 166 -1.40 17.26 -0.43
CA LEU A 166 -2.78 17.66 -0.69
C LEU A 166 -3.27 18.71 0.33
N ASP A 167 -4.15 19.58 -0.11
CA ASP A 167 -4.96 20.42 0.76
C ASP A 167 -6.06 19.62 1.47
N ASP A 168 -6.78 20.24 2.40
CA ASP A 168 -7.76 19.56 3.24
C ASP A 168 -8.87 18.88 2.42
N LYS A 169 -9.41 19.56 1.41
CA LYS A 169 -10.50 19.02 0.58
C LYS A 169 -10.04 17.80 -0.22
N ASN A 170 -8.89 17.88 -0.85
CA ASN A 170 -8.34 16.76 -1.61
C ASN A 170 -7.87 15.60 -0.70
N THR A 171 -7.47 15.92 0.55
CA THR A 171 -7.18 14.91 1.59
C THR A 171 -8.42 14.08 1.89
N ASP A 172 -9.56 14.72 2.17
CA ASP A 172 -10.82 14.05 2.46
C ASP A 172 -11.23 13.11 1.31
N GLU A 173 -11.16 13.60 0.07
CA GLU A 173 -11.52 12.81 -1.11
C GLU A 173 -10.63 11.57 -1.27
N VAL A 174 -9.32 11.68 -1.04
CA VAL A 174 -8.38 10.56 -1.17
C VAL A 174 -8.57 9.55 -0.04
N ILE A 175 -8.78 10.00 1.20
CA ILE A 175 -9.02 9.09 2.33
C ILE A 175 -10.31 8.32 2.13
N GLN A 176 -11.42 8.99 1.82
CA GLN A 176 -12.70 8.33 1.53
C GLN A 176 -12.59 7.34 0.36
N LEU A 177 -11.84 7.71 -0.68
CA LEU A 177 -11.59 6.81 -1.81
C LEU A 177 -10.84 5.54 -1.37
N LEU A 178 -9.78 5.67 -0.57
CA LEU A 178 -9.01 4.54 -0.07
C LEU A 178 -9.86 3.63 0.85
N GLU A 179 -10.63 4.23 1.76
CA GLU A 179 -11.52 3.50 2.67
C GLU A 179 -12.58 2.71 1.90
N ASN A 180 -13.26 3.36 0.95
CA ASN A 180 -14.29 2.73 0.13
C ASN A 180 -13.72 1.58 -0.71
N GLN A 181 -12.58 1.80 -1.36
CA GLN A 181 -11.94 0.78 -2.18
C GLN A 181 -11.41 -0.40 -1.36
N ALA A 182 -10.84 -0.14 -0.17
CA ALA A 182 -10.43 -1.21 0.74
C ALA A 182 -11.61 -2.05 1.23
N ALA A 183 -12.72 -1.40 1.57
CA ALA A 183 -13.96 -2.05 1.99
C ALA A 183 -14.58 -2.91 0.87
N GLU A 184 -14.58 -2.42 -0.38
CA GLU A 184 -15.12 -3.13 -1.54
C GLU A 184 -14.40 -4.45 -1.80
N VAL A 185 -13.06 -4.48 -1.66
CA VAL A 185 -12.27 -5.72 -1.82
C VAL A 185 -12.10 -6.50 -0.50
N GLY A 186 -12.63 -6.00 0.62
CA GLY A 186 -12.50 -6.62 1.94
C GLY A 186 -11.06 -6.66 2.47
N ALA A 187 -10.21 -5.72 2.04
CA ALA A 187 -8.82 -5.61 2.46
C ALA A 187 -8.66 -4.87 3.79
N THR A 188 -7.65 -5.25 4.56
CA THR A 188 -7.16 -4.45 5.69
C THR A 188 -6.38 -3.26 5.15
N LEU A 189 -6.77 -2.03 5.53
CA LEU A 189 -6.08 -0.80 5.13
C LEU A 189 -5.19 -0.30 6.26
N LEU A 190 -3.92 -0.04 5.96
CA LEU A 190 -3.00 0.65 6.86
C LEU A 190 -2.43 1.88 6.17
N ILE A 191 -2.76 3.05 6.72
CA ILE A 191 -2.19 4.32 6.28
C ILE A 191 -1.08 4.74 7.23
N VAL A 192 0.07 5.06 6.68
CA VAL A 192 1.24 5.54 7.41
C VAL A 192 1.40 7.03 7.13
N THR A 193 1.42 7.86 8.18
CA THR A 193 1.54 9.32 8.03
C THR A 193 2.08 10.01 9.27
N HIS A 194 2.53 11.23 9.10
CA HIS A 194 2.79 12.17 10.20
C HIS A 194 1.67 13.22 10.34
N ASP A 195 0.67 13.18 9.45
CA ASP A 195 -0.43 14.15 9.43
C ASP A 195 -1.46 13.85 10.51
N GLY A 196 -1.44 14.67 11.55
CA GLY A 196 -2.38 14.57 12.67
C GLY A 196 -3.85 14.80 12.31
N ARG A 197 -4.15 15.42 11.14
CA ARG A 197 -5.52 15.63 10.67
C ARG A 197 -6.25 14.32 10.48
N LEU A 198 -5.52 13.25 10.08
CA LEU A 198 -6.10 11.94 9.83
C LEU A 198 -6.53 11.20 11.10
N LYS A 199 -6.16 11.65 12.31
CA LYS A 199 -6.59 11.02 13.57
C LYS A 199 -8.11 10.90 13.71
N ASN A 200 -8.85 11.85 13.16
CA ASN A 200 -10.31 11.87 13.28
C ASN A 200 -11.04 10.88 12.34
N TYR A 201 -10.35 10.37 11.32
CA TYR A 201 -10.94 9.42 10.35
C TYR A 201 -10.84 7.97 10.84
N PHE A 202 -9.78 7.63 11.57
CA PHE A 202 -9.47 6.25 11.92
C PHE A 202 -9.70 5.97 13.41
N LYS A 203 -10.51 4.94 13.70
CA LYS A 203 -10.73 4.47 15.09
C LYS A 203 -9.51 3.72 15.63
N ASN A 204 -8.85 2.93 14.77
CA ASN A 204 -7.70 2.15 15.15
C ASN A 204 -6.42 2.93 14.80
N GLN A 205 -5.59 3.19 15.81
CA GLN A 205 -4.38 3.98 15.65
C GLN A 205 -3.21 3.34 16.37
N ILE A 206 -2.03 3.45 15.78
CA ILE A 206 -0.75 3.02 16.35
C ILE A 206 0.21 4.20 16.23
N GLU A 207 0.95 4.49 17.30
CA GLU A 207 2.01 5.50 17.28
C GLU A 207 3.39 4.83 17.36
N ILE A 208 4.30 5.27 16.49
CA ILE A 208 5.74 4.95 16.56
C ILE A 208 6.45 6.17 17.13
N LEU A 209 7.14 5.95 18.24
CA LEU A 209 7.88 6.98 18.98
C LEU A 209 9.31 7.15 18.43
#